data_50e0392aed17746e446af2de9a26b969
#
_entry.id   50e0392aed17746e446af2de9a26b969
#
_cell.length_a   1.000
_cell.length_b   1.000
_cell.length_c   1.000
_cell.angle_alpha   90.00
_cell.angle_beta   90.00
_cell.angle_gamma   90.00
#
_symmetry.space_group_name_H-M   'P 1'
#
loop_
_entity.id
_entity.type
_entity.pdbx_description
1 polymer ?
#
loop_
_entity_poly.entity_id
_entity_poly.type
_entity_poly.pdbx_seq_one_letter_code
_entity_poly.pdbx_strand_id
1 'polypeptide(L)'
;AMLTPAWNSSVIDPVPRDEWPQAITAVSIAYNAARAVGPTLAGLVFAQLGAGWVFAVSVLSTVVMWESIRRWPPRAHPPSRLPPERLWGGMLSGLRFAWHSELILAQLVRVMAFSGAGSALWALLPVIAARQLGTGAQGFGLLMGCLGTGAVAVGLVIGKLRARFSLDAIVLVSCLVFAAAMLVAALTKSAPLVYLAMVLGGAAWMSAMSTFNTATQASAPPWVRSRAVALHMVSTLGAFAIGSAFWGAVSDVVGLTPTLCVAAAAMGIGLLLARSMPLRMGALHEVTPATPWDELFIEAEPLPEAGPVAVEIGYRISP
;
A
#
# COMPACT_ATOMS: atom_id res chain seq x y z
N ALA A 1 11.45 4.62 -2.14
CA ALA A 1 10.22 5.17 -1.53
C ALA A 1 9.85 6.54 -2.12
N MET A 2 10.80 7.44 -2.40
CA MET A 2 10.53 8.79 -2.97
C MET A 2 10.20 8.79 -4.46
N LEU A 3 10.59 7.76 -5.22
CA LEU A 3 10.38 7.68 -6.68
C LEU A 3 8.91 7.46 -7.06
N THR A 4 8.14 6.74 -6.28
CA THR A 4 6.76 6.36 -6.64
C THR A 4 5.80 7.55 -6.72
N PRO A 5 5.78 8.51 -5.77
CA PRO A 5 4.93 9.70 -5.89
C PRO A 5 5.34 10.60 -7.06
N ALA A 6 6.67 10.78 -7.26
CA ALA A 6 7.19 11.55 -8.38
C ALA A 6 6.84 10.90 -9.73
N TRP A 7 6.99 9.58 -9.84
CA TRP A 7 6.62 8.82 -11.02
C TRP A 7 5.15 8.98 -11.38
N ASN A 8 4.25 8.81 -10.41
CA ASN A 8 2.81 8.90 -10.64
C ASN A 8 2.35 10.30 -11.10
N SER A 9 3.03 11.35 -10.68
CA SER A 9 2.76 12.70 -11.17
C SER A 9 3.38 12.94 -12.55
N SER A 10 4.60 12.47 -12.79
CA SER A 10 5.32 12.72 -14.03
C SER A 10 4.79 11.96 -15.24
N VAL A 11 4.17 10.79 -15.03
CA VAL A 11 3.63 9.96 -16.13
C VAL A 11 2.46 10.64 -16.85
N ILE A 12 1.72 11.49 -16.17
CA ILE A 12 0.56 12.20 -16.74
C ILE A 12 1.00 13.46 -17.51
N ASP A 13 2.16 14.01 -17.17
CA ASP A 13 2.65 15.27 -17.74
C ASP A 13 2.80 15.28 -19.28
N PRO A 14 3.31 14.22 -19.96
CA PRO A 14 3.46 14.22 -21.41
C PRO A 14 2.18 13.91 -22.17
N VAL A 15 1.11 13.52 -21.47
CA VAL A 15 -0.14 13.06 -22.08
C VAL A 15 -1.12 14.22 -22.21
N PRO A 16 -1.82 14.40 -23.37
CA PRO A 16 -2.92 15.34 -23.50
C PRO A 16 -4.03 15.06 -22.47
N ARG A 17 -4.74 16.12 -22.05
CA ARG A 17 -5.75 16.01 -20.98
C ARG A 17 -6.90 15.05 -21.31
N ASP A 18 -7.29 14.96 -22.55
CA ASP A 18 -8.31 14.06 -23.09
C ASP A 18 -7.91 12.57 -23.00
N GLU A 19 -6.61 12.27 -22.99
CA GLU A 19 -6.07 10.91 -22.87
C GLU A 19 -5.67 10.51 -21.43
N TRP A 20 -5.78 11.41 -20.45
CA TRP A 20 -5.44 11.13 -19.05
C TRP A 20 -6.11 9.86 -18.48
N PRO A 21 -7.43 9.61 -18.69
CA PRO A 21 -8.06 8.40 -18.15
C PRO A 21 -7.42 7.11 -18.70
N GLN A 22 -7.03 7.13 -19.97
CA GLN A 22 -6.38 5.98 -20.62
C GLN A 22 -4.95 5.78 -20.10
N ALA A 23 -4.17 6.87 -19.95
CA ALA A 23 -2.81 6.83 -19.39
C ALA A 23 -2.81 6.33 -17.95
N ILE A 24 -3.71 6.83 -17.10
CA ILE A 24 -3.85 6.38 -15.71
C ILE A 24 -4.21 4.89 -15.67
N THR A 25 -5.11 4.46 -16.55
CA THR A 25 -5.49 3.05 -16.66
C THR A 25 -4.31 2.18 -17.09
N ALA A 26 -3.55 2.60 -18.10
CA ALA A 26 -2.37 1.88 -18.58
C ALA A 26 -1.29 1.75 -17.49
N VAL A 27 -1.00 2.83 -16.75
CA VAL A 27 -0.08 2.80 -15.62
C VAL A 27 -0.55 1.86 -14.52
N SER A 28 -1.84 1.89 -14.22
CA SER A 28 -2.44 1.00 -13.22
C SER A 28 -2.34 -0.47 -13.64
N ILE A 29 -2.59 -0.78 -14.91
CA ILE A 29 -2.43 -2.13 -15.47
C ILE A 29 -0.97 -2.57 -15.38
N ALA A 30 -0.02 -1.75 -15.83
CA ALA A 30 1.41 -2.06 -15.79
C ALA A 30 1.89 -2.30 -14.36
N TYR A 31 1.47 -1.45 -13.41
CA TYR A 31 1.81 -1.60 -11.99
C TYR A 31 1.26 -2.91 -11.40
N ASN A 32 0.00 -3.22 -11.66
CA ASN A 32 -0.62 -4.44 -11.16
C ASN A 32 -0.04 -5.70 -11.83
N ALA A 33 0.26 -5.65 -13.12
CA ALA A 33 0.93 -6.73 -13.84
C ALA A 33 2.33 -6.99 -13.26
N ALA A 34 3.14 -5.95 -13.08
CA ALA A 34 4.46 -6.06 -12.47
C ALA A 34 4.39 -6.63 -11.05
N ARG A 35 3.40 -6.21 -10.26
CA ARG A 35 3.19 -6.70 -8.90
C ARG A 35 2.72 -8.17 -8.86
N ALA A 36 1.93 -8.59 -9.83
CA ALA A 36 1.47 -9.97 -9.93
C ALA A 36 2.57 -10.92 -10.44
N VAL A 37 3.33 -10.49 -11.44
CA VAL A 37 4.33 -11.34 -12.13
C VAL A 37 5.72 -11.22 -11.51
N GLY A 38 6.08 -10.06 -10.97
CA GLY A 38 7.41 -9.76 -10.44
C GLY A 38 7.93 -10.78 -9.43
N PRO A 39 7.20 -11.07 -8.35
CA PRO A 39 7.64 -12.05 -7.34
C PRO A 39 7.87 -13.44 -7.91
N THR A 40 7.04 -13.88 -8.86
CA THR A 40 7.16 -15.18 -9.51
C THR A 40 8.43 -15.25 -10.37
N LEU A 41 8.68 -14.23 -11.20
CA LEU A 41 9.89 -14.15 -12.01
C LEU A 41 11.14 -14.07 -11.13
N ALA A 42 11.11 -13.23 -10.08
CA ALA A 42 12.21 -13.15 -9.14
C ALA A 42 12.48 -14.49 -8.44
N GLY A 43 11.43 -15.19 -8.04
CA GLY A 43 11.51 -16.53 -7.43
C GLY A 43 12.11 -17.57 -8.39
N LEU A 44 11.71 -17.58 -9.66
CA LEU A 44 12.26 -18.46 -10.69
C LEU A 44 13.74 -18.17 -10.96
N VAL A 45 14.11 -16.89 -11.13
CA VAL A 45 15.50 -16.48 -11.32
C VAL A 45 16.34 -16.88 -10.11
N PHE A 46 15.82 -16.67 -8.90
CA PHE A 46 16.50 -17.07 -7.67
C PHE A 46 16.72 -18.58 -7.60
N ALA A 47 15.70 -19.38 -7.92
CA ALA A 47 15.77 -20.84 -7.85
C ALA A 47 16.74 -21.44 -8.86
N GLN A 48 16.84 -20.86 -10.05
CA GLN A 48 17.67 -21.41 -11.14
C GLN A 48 19.09 -20.82 -11.19
N LEU A 49 19.24 -19.54 -10.90
CA LEU A 49 20.46 -18.78 -11.13
C LEU A 49 21.06 -18.20 -9.84
N GLY A 50 20.32 -18.24 -8.73
CA GLY A 50 20.75 -17.72 -7.43
C GLY A 50 20.54 -16.22 -7.23
N ALA A 51 20.84 -15.74 -6.01
CA ALA A 51 20.59 -14.36 -5.57
C ALA A 51 21.30 -13.30 -6.43
N GLY A 52 22.53 -13.59 -6.89
CA GLY A 52 23.32 -12.65 -7.69
C GLY A 52 22.59 -12.19 -8.95
N TRP A 53 21.92 -13.09 -9.64
CA TRP A 53 21.16 -12.78 -10.85
C TRP A 53 19.89 -11.98 -10.57
N VAL A 54 19.23 -12.21 -9.43
CA VAL A 54 18.09 -11.39 -9.02
C VAL A 54 18.50 -9.94 -8.83
N PHE A 55 19.65 -9.71 -8.17
CA PHE A 55 20.22 -8.37 -8.02
C PHE A 55 20.65 -7.77 -9.36
N ALA A 56 21.27 -8.55 -10.24
CA ALA A 56 21.66 -8.10 -11.57
C ALA A 56 20.46 -7.63 -12.41
N VAL A 57 19.35 -8.38 -12.41
CA VAL A 57 18.10 -7.99 -13.07
C VAL A 57 17.51 -6.73 -12.45
N SER A 58 17.57 -6.60 -11.11
CA SER A 58 17.12 -5.40 -10.41
C SER A 58 17.94 -4.15 -10.78
N VAL A 59 19.27 -4.29 -10.85
CA VAL A 59 20.16 -3.22 -11.31
C VAL A 59 19.86 -2.83 -12.76
N LEU A 60 19.73 -3.81 -13.65
CA LEU A 60 19.39 -3.56 -15.05
C LEU A 60 18.07 -2.82 -15.19
N SER A 61 17.04 -3.25 -14.46
CA SER A 61 15.72 -2.58 -14.44
C SER A 61 15.82 -1.13 -13.98
N THR A 62 16.66 -0.87 -12.97
CA THR A 62 16.90 0.48 -12.43
C THR A 62 17.62 1.36 -13.47
N VAL A 63 18.61 0.81 -14.18
CA VAL A 63 19.34 1.50 -15.26
C VAL A 63 18.41 1.84 -16.43
N VAL A 64 17.56 0.89 -16.84
CA VAL A 64 16.57 1.11 -17.90
C VAL A 64 15.58 2.21 -17.49
N MET A 65 15.10 2.19 -16.24
CA MET A 65 14.22 3.24 -15.73
C MET A 65 14.93 4.60 -15.70
N TRP A 66 16.17 4.66 -15.24
CA TRP A 66 16.98 5.89 -15.20
C TRP A 66 17.19 6.47 -16.60
N GLU A 67 17.55 5.63 -17.59
CA GLU A 67 17.74 6.08 -18.96
C GLU A 67 16.44 6.51 -19.62
N SER A 68 15.31 5.85 -19.30
CA SER A 68 13.97 6.26 -19.75
C SER A 68 13.62 7.64 -19.23
N ILE A 69 13.85 7.92 -17.94
CA ILE A 69 13.60 9.23 -17.33
C ILE A 69 14.54 10.28 -17.93
N ARG A 70 15.81 9.95 -18.16
CA ARG A 70 16.78 10.86 -18.75
C ARG A 70 16.42 11.30 -20.17
N ARG A 71 15.82 10.39 -20.95
CA ARG A 71 15.35 10.66 -22.32
C ARG A 71 14.00 11.35 -22.37
N TRP A 72 13.34 11.49 -21.22
CA TRP A 72 12.02 12.08 -21.14
C TRP A 72 12.08 13.59 -21.44
N PRO A 73 11.36 14.08 -22.45
CA PRO A 73 11.38 15.50 -22.75
C PRO A 73 10.72 16.31 -21.63
N PRO A 74 11.45 17.26 -21.01
CA PRO A 74 10.84 18.12 -20.00
C PRO A 74 9.76 18.99 -20.65
N ARG A 75 8.50 18.89 -20.18
CA ARG A 75 7.50 19.89 -20.51
C ARG A 75 7.78 21.15 -19.68
N ALA A 76 7.91 22.29 -20.37
CA ALA A 76 7.91 23.57 -19.70
C ALA A 76 6.54 23.80 -19.07
N HIS A 77 6.44 23.62 -17.76
CA HIS A 77 5.29 24.10 -17.02
C HIS A 77 5.37 25.60 -16.91
N PRO A 78 4.27 26.33 -17.13
CA PRO A 78 4.29 27.77 -16.83
C PRO A 78 4.72 27.96 -15.38
N PRO A 79 5.58 28.96 -15.10
CA PRO A 79 6.08 29.15 -13.74
C PRO A 79 4.90 29.37 -12.79
N SER A 80 4.81 28.51 -11.79
CA SER A 80 3.78 28.66 -10.75
C SER A 80 3.99 30.00 -10.04
N ARG A 81 2.97 30.85 -9.98
CA ARG A 81 2.96 32.08 -9.20
C ARG A 81 2.87 31.82 -7.70
N LEU A 82 2.57 30.59 -7.31
CA LEU A 82 2.51 30.20 -5.90
C LEU A 82 3.93 29.97 -5.36
N PRO A 83 4.22 30.41 -4.14
CA PRO A 83 5.51 30.13 -3.52
C PRO A 83 5.72 28.62 -3.37
N PRO A 84 6.97 28.12 -3.54
CA PRO A 84 7.25 26.71 -3.41
C PRO A 84 6.90 26.23 -2.00
N GLU A 85 6.18 25.10 -1.93
CA GLU A 85 5.78 24.52 -0.67
C GLU A 85 7.01 24.01 0.10
N ARG A 86 7.16 24.40 1.36
CA ARG A 86 8.24 23.92 2.21
C ARG A 86 8.00 22.46 2.55
N LEU A 87 9.01 21.59 2.42
CA LEU A 87 8.92 20.16 2.70
C LEU A 87 8.29 19.87 4.06
N TRP A 88 8.72 20.60 5.10
CA TRP A 88 8.19 20.42 6.45
C TRP A 88 6.71 20.82 6.56
N GLY A 89 6.33 21.93 5.92
CA GLY A 89 4.92 22.36 5.86
C GLY A 89 4.04 21.33 5.14
N GLY A 90 4.53 20.78 4.02
CA GLY A 90 3.85 19.73 3.28
C GLY A 90 3.66 18.43 4.08
N MET A 91 4.68 18.00 4.82
CA MET A 91 4.60 16.84 5.71
C MET A 91 3.57 17.06 6.82
N LEU A 92 3.63 18.23 7.47
CA LEU A 92 2.74 18.55 8.57
C LEU A 92 1.28 18.68 8.11
N SER A 93 1.03 19.25 6.93
CA SER A 93 -0.32 19.34 6.36
C SER A 93 -0.89 17.95 6.03
N GLY A 94 -0.07 17.05 5.47
CA GLY A 94 -0.45 15.66 5.25
C GLY A 94 -0.79 14.91 6.54
N LEU A 95 0.02 15.09 7.58
CA LEU A 95 -0.20 14.48 8.89
C LEU A 95 -1.48 15.03 9.55
N ARG A 96 -1.68 16.35 9.51
CA ARG A 96 -2.91 16.99 10.02
C ARG A 96 -4.15 16.49 9.29
N PHE A 97 -4.08 16.40 7.97
CA PHE A 97 -5.17 15.84 7.18
C PHE A 97 -5.49 14.40 7.59
N ALA A 98 -4.47 13.54 7.70
CA ALA A 98 -4.65 12.14 8.09
C ALA A 98 -5.26 12.01 9.49
N TRP A 99 -4.87 12.88 10.43
CA TRP A 99 -5.38 12.86 11.80
C TRP A 99 -6.85 13.30 11.91
N HIS A 100 -7.29 14.23 11.06
CA HIS A 100 -8.67 14.75 11.07
C HIS A 100 -9.58 14.02 10.07
N SER A 101 -9.04 13.17 9.22
CA SER A 101 -9.81 12.34 8.30
C SER A 101 -10.07 10.98 8.93
N GLU A 102 -11.31 10.74 9.37
CA GLU A 102 -11.70 9.44 9.95
C GLU A 102 -11.39 8.28 9.02
N LEU A 103 -11.60 8.46 7.70
CA LEU A 103 -11.34 7.44 6.69
C LEU A 103 -9.85 7.09 6.59
N ILE A 104 -8.99 8.09 6.52
CA ILE A 104 -7.53 7.87 6.40
C ILE A 104 -6.99 7.32 7.72
N LEU A 105 -7.40 7.88 8.84
CA LEU A 105 -6.96 7.41 10.16
C LEU A 105 -7.33 5.94 10.38
N ALA A 106 -8.57 5.54 10.06
CA ALA A 106 -9.02 4.16 10.15
C ALA A 106 -8.13 3.22 9.32
N GLN A 107 -7.80 3.62 8.10
CA GLN A 107 -6.93 2.83 7.22
C GLN A 107 -5.52 2.70 7.76
N LEU A 108 -4.92 3.79 8.27
CA LEU A 108 -3.57 3.78 8.84
C LEU A 108 -3.49 2.93 10.11
N VAL A 109 -4.44 3.06 11.03
CA VAL A 109 -4.48 2.27 12.27
C VAL A 109 -4.64 0.79 11.96
N ARG A 110 -5.54 0.44 11.06
CA ARG A 110 -5.82 -0.96 10.70
C ARG A 110 -4.67 -1.61 9.92
N VAL A 111 -4.01 -0.87 9.02
CA VAL A 111 -2.83 -1.42 8.33
C VAL A 111 -1.66 -1.60 9.27
N MET A 112 -1.48 -0.70 10.25
CA MET A 112 -0.46 -0.88 11.29
C MET A 112 -0.72 -2.11 12.15
N ALA A 113 -1.97 -2.32 12.60
CA ALA A 113 -2.34 -3.49 13.37
C ALA A 113 -2.10 -4.80 12.58
N PHE A 114 -2.55 -4.85 11.32
CA PHE A 114 -2.34 -6.01 10.46
C PHE A 114 -0.85 -6.26 10.16
N SER A 115 -0.14 -5.22 9.76
CA SER A 115 1.28 -5.31 9.38
C SER A 115 2.17 -5.65 10.58
N GLY A 116 1.90 -5.03 11.74
CA GLY A 116 2.63 -5.28 12.97
C GLY A 116 2.44 -6.69 13.51
N ALA A 117 1.21 -7.19 13.56
CA ALA A 117 0.95 -8.57 13.96
C ALA A 117 1.47 -9.58 12.92
N GLY A 118 1.20 -9.33 11.64
CA GLY A 118 1.59 -10.21 10.55
C GLY A 118 3.08 -10.31 10.31
N SER A 119 3.86 -9.32 10.73
CA SER A 119 5.32 -9.33 10.63
C SER A 119 5.98 -10.48 11.38
N ALA A 120 5.30 -11.06 12.39
CA ALA A 120 5.77 -12.24 13.11
C ALA A 120 6.04 -13.43 12.17
N LEU A 121 5.11 -13.72 11.26
CA LEU A 121 5.30 -14.82 10.31
C LEU A 121 6.53 -14.58 9.43
N TRP A 122 6.68 -13.37 8.90
CA TRP A 122 7.80 -13.00 8.04
C TRP A 122 9.15 -13.06 8.75
N ALA A 123 9.22 -12.52 9.97
CA ALA A 123 10.45 -12.51 10.77
C ALA A 123 10.88 -13.92 11.18
N LEU A 124 9.91 -14.79 11.48
CA LEU A 124 10.17 -16.13 12.00
C LEU A 124 10.19 -17.21 10.90
N LEU A 125 9.92 -16.87 9.65
CA LEU A 125 9.92 -17.81 8.54
C LEU A 125 11.24 -18.60 8.38
N PRO A 126 12.44 -17.98 8.52
CA PRO A 126 13.70 -18.71 8.51
C PRO A 126 13.81 -19.71 9.68
N VAL A 127 13.27 -19.35 10.83
CA VAL A 127 13.27 -20.20 12.04
C VAL A 127 12.32 -21.39 11.85
N ILE A 128 11.14 -21.17 11.23
CA ILE A 128 10.20 -22.25 10.86
C ILE A 128 10.88 -23.24 9.92
N ALA A 129 11.54 -22.77 8.87
CA ALA A 129 12.25 -23.60 7.92
C ALA A 129 13.37 -24.42 8.57
N ALA A 130 14.19 -23.79 9.44
CA ALA A 130 15.36 -24.41 10.02
C ALA A 130 15.01 -25.34 11.20
N ARG A 131 14.21 -24.87 12.17
CA ARG A 131 13.98 -25.57 13.43
C ARG A 131 12.75 -26.47 13.40
N GLN A 132 11.68 -26.08 12.70
CA GLN A 132 10.42 -26.83 12.72
C GLN A 132 10.33 -27.85 11.59
N LEU A 133 10.75 -27.46 10.38
CA LEU A 133 10.71 -28.33 9.21
C LEU A 133 12.05 -29.06 8.94
N GLY A 134 13.14 -28.60 9.55
CA GLY A 134 14.47 -29.19 9.35
C GLY A 134 15.04 -29.07 7.93
N THR A 135 14.50 -28.14 7.13
CA THR A 135 14.79 -28.02 5.68
C THR A 135 15.79 -26.91 5.34
N GLY A 136 16.20 -26.12 6.33
CA GLY A 136 17.25 -25.10 6.16
C GLY A 136 16.91 -24.04 5.11
N ALA A 137 17.93 -23.60 4.36
CA ALA A 137 17.78 -22.52 3.37
C ALA A 137 16.87 -22.89 2.19
N GLN A 138 16.88 -24.14 1.76
CA GLN A 138 15.99 -24.61 0.68
C GLN A 138 14.52 -24.54 1.11
N GLY A 139 14.21 -24.99 2.32
CA GLY A 139 12.85 -24.87 2.87
C GLY A 139 12.37 -23.44 3.02
N PHE A 140 13.25 -22.53 3.43
CA PHE A 140 12.94 -21.09 3.47
C PHE A 140 12.58 -20.57 2.07
N GLY A 141 13.36 -20.92 1.03
CA GLY A 141 13.05 -20.55 -0.34
C GLY A 141 11.69 -21.09 -0.80
N LEU A 142 11.36 -22.33 -0.42
CA LEU A 142 10.07 -22.94 -0.74
C LEU A 142 8.91 -22.25 -0.03
N LEU A 143 9.04 -21.93 1.25
CA LEU A 143 8.04 -21.17 2.00
C LEU A 143 7.80 -19.79 1.38
N MET A 144 8.86 -19.10 0.98
CA MET A 144 8.78 -17.83 0.26
C MET A 144 8.07 -17.99 -1.09
N GLY A 145 8.39 -19.04 -1.84
CA GLY A 145 7.75 -19.37 -3.11
C GLY A 145 6.25 -19.63 -2.94
N CYS A 146 5.85 -20.37 -1.90
CA CYS A 146 4.45 -20.62 -1.57
C CYS A 146 3.70 -19.33 -1.25
N LEU A 147 4.28 -18.44 -0.41
CA LEU A 147 3.71 -17.13 -0.13
C LEU A 147 3.56 -16.29 -1.42
N GLY A 148 4.58 -16.29 -2.27
CA GLY A 148 4.57 -15.60 -3.56
C GLY A 148 3.48 -16.13 -4.49
N THR A 149 3.34 -17.44 -4.60
CA THR A 149 2.31 -18.08 -5.43
C THR A 149 0.91 -17.69 -5.00
N GLY A 150 0.62 -17.72 -3.70
CA GLY A 150 -0.66 -17.26 -3.16
C GLY A 150 -0.92 -15.78 -3.44
N ALA A 151 0.09 -14.94 -3.28
CA ALA A 151 -0.02 -13.52 -3.57
C ALA A 151 -0.34 -13.24 -5.04
N VAL A 152 0.32 -13.95 -5.97
CA VAL A 152 0.05 -13.86 -7.42
C VAL A 152 -1.38 -14.33 -7.74
N ALA A 153 -1.76 -15.51 -7.22
CA ALA A 153 -3.08 -16.07 -7.48
C ALA A 153 -4.21 -15.10 -7.09
N VAL A 154 -4.12 -14.49 -5.91
CA VAL A 154 -5.12 -13.51 -5.49
C VAL A 154 -5.01 -12.20 -6.24
N GLY A 155 -3.80 -11.80 -6.65
CA GLY A 155 -3.59 -10.60 -7.46
C GLY A 155 -4.41 -10.59 -8.75
N LEU A 156 -4.62 -11.77 -9.36
CA LEU A 156 -5.42 -11.93 -10.58
C LEU A 156 -6.93 -11.76 -10.35
N VAL A 157 -7.41 -12.00 -9.14
CA VAL A 157 -8.85 -12.02 -8.84
C VAL A 157 -9.30 -10.91 -7.88
N ILE A 158 -8.39 -10.19 -7.25
CA ILE A 158 -8.70 -9.19 -6.20
C ILE A 158 -9.64 -8.09 -6.69
N GLY A 159 -9.54 -7.69 -7.97
CA GLY A 159 -10.47 -6.73 -8.58
C GLY A 159 -11.91 -7.24 -8.58
N LYS A 160 -12.11 -8.51 -8.93
CA LYS A 160 -13.43 -9.16 -8.91
C LYS A 160 -13.96 -9.33 -7.48
N LEU A 161 -13.07 -9.64 -6.52
CA LEU A 161 -13.45 -9.73 -5.11
C LEU A 161 -13.95 -8.39 -4.58
N ARG A 162 -13.26 -7.30 -4.88
CA ARG A 162 -13.67 -5.94 -4.47
C ARG A 162 -14.95 -5.46 -5.13
N ALA A 163 -15.28 -5.97 -6.32
CA ALA A 163 -16.54 -5.68 -6.96
C ALA A 163 -17.74 -6.39 -6.30
N ARG A 164 -17.49 -7.49 -5.56
CA ARG A 164 -18.52 -8.33 -4.95
C ARG A 164 -18.64 -8.18 -3.44
N PHE A 165 -17.55 -7.89 -2.77
CA PHE A 165 -17.44 -7.87 -1.31
C PHE A 165 -16.98 -6.50 -0.81
N SER A 166 -17.44 -6.13 0.39
CA SER A 166 -16.97 -4.91 1.05
C SER A 166 -15.48 -5.01 1.40
N LEU A 167 -14.81 -3.86 1.48
CA LEU A 167 -13.40 -3.78 1.85
C LEU A 167 -13.16 -4.41 3.23
N ASP A 168 -14.09 -4.18 4.18
CA ASP A 168 -14.03 -4.77 5.51
C ASP A 168 -14.10 -6.29 5.48
N ALA A 169 -15.00 -6.86 4.66
CA ALA A 169 -15.12 -8.32 4.54
C ALA A 169 -13.82 -8.93 3.97
N ILE A 170 -13.23 -8.31 2.96
CA ILE A 170 -11.97 -8.79 2.38
C ILE A 170 -10.84 -8.76 3.42
N VAL A 171 -10.70 -7.65 4.14
CA VAL A 171 -9.66 -7.53 5.18
C VAL A 171 -9.92 -8.47 6.34
N LEU A 172 -11.18 -8.64 6.76
CA LEU A 172 -11.59 -9.58 7.81
C LEU A 172 -11.18 -11.00 7.46
N VAL A 173 -11.56 -11.48 6.28
CA VAL A 173 -11.20 -12.82 5.79
C VAL A 173 -9.69 -12.96 5.68
N SER A 174 -9.01 -11.92 5.21
CA SER A 174 -7.54 -11.91 5.13
C SER A 174 -6.89 -12.04 6.51
N CYS A 175 -7.38 -11.32 7.53
CA CYS A 175 -6.89 -11.46 8.91
C CYS A 175 -7.08 -12.89 9.44
N LEU A 176 -8.27 -13.48 9.24
CA LEU A 176 -8.58 -14.83 9.71
C LEU A 176 -7.70 -15.88 9.01
N VAL A 177 -7.58 -15.81 7.69
CA VAL A 177 -6.77 -16.76 6.90
C VAL A 177 -5.29 -16.62 7.25
N PHE A 178 -4.79 -15.39 7.43
CA PHE A 178 -3.40 -15.17 7.79
C PHE A 178 -3.10 -15.64 9.21
N ALA A 179 -3.99 -15.37 10.17
CA ALA A 179 -3.88 -15.90 11.53
C ALA A 179 -3.92 -17.44 11.55
N ALA A 180 -4.80 -18.06 10.77
CA ALA A 180 -4.84 -19.52 10.63
C ALA A 180 -3.53 -20.06 10.03
N ALA A 181 -2.96 -19.39 9.04
CA ALA A 181 -1.67 -19.77 8.48
C ALA A 181 -0.54 -19.69 9.51
N MET A 182 -0.54 -18.66 10.38
CA MET A 182 0.39 -18.55 11.50
C MET A 182 0.21 -19.68 12.51
N LEU A 183 -1.03 -20.04 12.86
CA LEU A 183 -1.32 -21.15 13.78
C LEU A 183 -0.92 -22.50 13.18
N VAL A 184 -1.18 -22.75 11.91
CA VAL A 184 -0.72 -23.97 11.24
C VAL A 184 0.81 -24.03 11.26
N ALA A 185 1.48 -22.93 10.93
CA ALA A 185 2.93 -22.86 11.00
C ALA A 185 3.47 -23.03 12.43
N ALA A 186 2.74 -22.64 13.46
CA ALA A 186 3.13 -22.79 14.85
C ALA A 186 2.97 -24.23 15.38
N LEU A 187 1.87 -24.89 15.01
CA LEU A 187 1.41 -26.10 15.68
C LEU A 187 1.72 -27.39 14.93
N THR A 188 2.03 -27.35 13.63
CA THR A 188 2.30 -28.55 12.84
C THR A 188 3.74 -28.61 12.30
N LYS A 189 4.27 -29.83 12.29
CA LYS A 189 5.54 -30.17 11.66
C LYS A 189 5.36 -30.76 10.26
N SER A 190 4.13 -30.89 9.79
CA SER A 190 3.83 -31.42 8.46
C SER A 190 4.18 -30.40 7.39
N ALA A 191 5.25 -30.62 6.65
CA ALA A 191 5.69 -29.72 5.61
C ALA A 191 4.60 -29.39 4.55
N PRO A 192 3.82 -30.38 4.03
CA PRO A 192 2.75 -30.08 3.08
C PRO A 192 1.69 -29.14 3.63
N LEU A 193 1.29 -29.29 4.91
CA LEU A 193 0.31 -28.42 5.53
C LEU A 193 0.86 -27.02 5.73
N VAL A 194 2.14 -26.88 6.11
CA VAL A 194 2.78 -25.56 6.23
C VAL A 194 2.90 -24.88 4.88
N TYR A 195 3.28 -25.60 3.82
CA TYR A 195 3.33 -25.04 2.47
C TYR A 195 1.97 -24.55 1.98
N LEU A 196 0.91 -25.34 2.19
CA LEU A 196 -0.46 -24.93 1.88
C LEU A 196 -0.87 -23.69 2.68
N ALA A 197 -0.55 -23.66 3.98
CA ALA A 197 -0.81 -22.51 4.83
C ALA A 197 -0.05 -21.26 4.33
N MET A 198 1.17 -21.41 3.82
CA MET A 198 1.92 -20.29 3.23
C MET A 198 1.28 -19.78 1.94
N VAL A 199 0.76 -20.64 1.07
CA VAL A 199 0.02 -20.20 -0.13
C VAL A 199 -1.21 -19.39 0.28
N LEU A 200 -2.01 -19.88 1.22
CA LEU A 200 -3.18 -19.17 1.73
C LEU A 200 -2.80 -17.87 2.46
N GLY A 201 -1.73 -17.92 3.26
CA GLY A 201 -1.17 -16.76 3.95
C GLY A 201 -0.70 -15.67 2.97
N GLY A 202 -0.02 -16.05 1.90
CA GLY A 202 0.41 -15.12 0.86
C GLY A 202 -0.76 -14.46 0.12
N ALA A 203 -1.81 -15.24 -0.18
CA ALA A 203 -3.05 -14.73 -0.73
C ALA A 203 -3.72 -13.74 0.21
N ALA A 204 -3.82 -14.07 1.49
CA ALA A 204 -4.40 -13.20 2.52
C ALA A 204 -3.59 -11.90 2.71
N TRP A 205 -2.27 -12.01 2.80
CA TRP A 205 -1.39 -10.84 2.92
C TRP A 205 -1.58 -9.88 1.75
N MET A 206 -1.54 -10.40 0.51
CA MET A 206 -1.70 -9.58 -0.68
C MET A 206 -3.09 -8.96 -0.78
N SER A 207 -4.14 -9.70 -0.40
CA SER A 207 -5.52 -9.19 -0.36
C SER A 207 -5.65 -8.00 0.58
N ALA A 208 -5.14 -8.13 1.82
CA ALA A 208 -5.20 -7.08 2.82
C ALA A 208 -4.39 -5.85 2.38
N MET A 209 -3.11 -6.03 2.04
CA MET A 209 -2.21 -4.93 1.67
C MET A 209 -2.74 -4.16 0.45
N SER A 210 -3.17 -4.88 -0.58
CA SER A 210 -3.74 -4.27 -1.78
C SER A 210 -5.04 -3.53 -1.48
N THR A 211 -5.88 -4.05 -0.58
CA THR A 211 -7.15 -3.42 -0.20
C THR A 211 -6.93 -2.16 0.60
N PHE A 212 -6.03 -2.16 1.59
CA PHE A 212 -5.65 -0.96 2.34
C PHE A 212 -5.07 0.13 1.43
N ASN A 213 -4.17 -0.26 0.52
CA ASN A 213 -3.58 0.69 -0.42
C ASN A 213 -4.62 1.33 -1.35
N THR A 214 -5.55 0.52 -1.88
CA THR A 214 -6.64 1.03 -2.73
C THR A 214 -7.59 1.94 -1.95
N ALA A 215 -7.95 1.56 -0.73
CA ALA A 215 -8.80 2.38 0.14
C ALA A 215 -8.17 3.74 0.43
N THR A 216 -6.86 3.76 0.76
CA THR A 216 -6.14 5.02 1.01
C THR A 216 -6.12 5.93 -0.23
N GLN A 217 -5.84 5.37 -1.41
CA GLN A 217 -5.81 6.16 -2.65
C GLN A 217 -7.19 6.70 -3.04
N ALA A 218 -8.25 5.89 -2.84
CA ALA A 218 -9.61 6.27 -3.17
C ALA A 218 -10.22 7.30 -2.19
N SER A 219 -9.75 7.32 -0.94
CA SER A 219 -10.27 8.21 0.10
C SER A 219 -9.52 9.54 0.21
N ALA A 220 -8.40 9.70 -0.50
CA ALA A 220 -7.61 10.91 -0.44
C ALA A 220 -7.91 11.86 -1.61
N PRO A 221 -8.28 13.12 -1.36
CA PRO A 221 -8.41 14.15 -2.39
C PRO A 221 -7.13 14.30 -3.22
N PRO A 222 -7.21 14.72 -4.49
CA PRO A 222 -6.05 14.80 -5.39
C PRO A 222 -4.87 15.61 -4.81
N TRP A 223 -5.14 16.72 -4.12
CA TRP A 223 -4.13 17.63 -3.57
C TRP A 223 -3.31 17.03 -2.41
N VAL A 224 -3.83 16.00 -1.71
CA VAL A 224 -3.15 15.35 -0.56
C VAL A 224 -2.88 13.87 -0.78
N ARG A 225 -3.32 13.29 -1.91
CA ARG A 225 -3.25 11.85 -2.20
C ARG A 225 -1.83 11.30 -2.09
N SER A 226 -0.84 11.98 -2.64
CA SER A 226 0.57 11.55 -2.55
C SER A 226 1.07 11.47 -1.10
N ARG A 227 0.63 12.41 -0.26
CA ARG A 227 0.97 12.45 1.18
C ARG A 227 0.28 11.34 1.96
N ALA A 228 -1.01 11.10 1.66
CA ALA A 228 -1.76 9.99 2.27
C ALA A 228 -1.14 8.64 1.92
N VAL A 229 -0.73 8.43 0.67
CA VAL A 229 -0.02 7.21 0.23
C VAL A 229 1.35 7.10 0.91
N ALA A 230 2.09 8.19 1.05
CA ALA A 230 3.37 8.20 1.76
C ALA A 230 3.19 7.83 3.24
N LEU A 231 2.18 8.40 3.92
CA LEU A 231 1.84 8.04 5.30
C LEU A 231 1.42 6.57 5.42
N HIS A 232 0.63 6.06 4.48
CA HIS A 232 0.28 4.64 4.43
C HIS A 232 1.52 3.75 4.32
N MET A 233 2.48 4.10 3.46
CA MET A 233 3.73 3.35 3.33
C MET A 233 4.57 3.40 4.62
N VAL A 234 4.73 4.58 5.22
CA VAL A 234 5.47 4.74 6.48
C VAL A 234 4.79 3.95 7.60
N SER A 235 3.47 4.01 7.71
CA SER A 235 2.70 3.25 8.70
C SER A 235 2.85 1.74 8.50
N THR A 236 2.74 1.27 7.27
CA THR A 236 2.86 -0.16 6.94
C THR A 236 4.27 -0.69 7.24
N LEU A 237 5.30 -0.03 6.68
CA LEU A 237 6.68 -0.48 6.81
C LEU A 237 7.22 -0.25 8.22
N GLY A 238 6.83 0.86 8.87
CA GLY A 238 7.20 1.14 10.26
C GLY A 238 6.63 0.11 11.22
N ALA A 239 5.33 -0.19 11.12
CA ALA A 239 4.70 -1.23 11.92
C ALA A 239 5.29 -2.62 11.64
N PHE A 240 5.60 -2.92 10.36
CA PHE A 240 6.26 -4.17 9.98
C PHE A 240 7.67 -4.29 10.59
N ALA A 241 8.48 -3.24 10.52
CA ALA A 241 9.84 -3.25 11.04
C ALA A 241 9.86 -3.37 12.58
N ILE A 242 9.06 -2.55 13.27
CA ILE A 242 8.93 -2.59 14.72
C ILE A 242 8.37 -3.94 15.16
N GLY A 243 7.33 -4.44 14.48
CA GLY A 243 6.74 -5.73 14.77
C GLY A 243 7.71 -6.88 14.54
N SER A 244 8.49 -6.86 13.45
CA SER A 244 9.51 -7.88 13.19
C SER A 244 10.56 -7.96 14.28
N ALA A 245 11.07 -6.81 14.74
CA ALA A 245 12.03 -6.74 15.85
C ALA A 245 11.41 -7.23 17.16
N PHE A 246 10.18 -6.80 17.46
CA PHE A 246 9.44 -7.21 18.66
C PHE A 246 9.18 -8.72 18.67
N TRP A 247 8.62 -9.28 17.60
CA TRP A 247 8.32 -10.71 17.54
C TRP A 247 9.58 -11.59 17.50
N GLY A 248 10.67 -11.09 16.89
CA GLY A 248 11.96 -11.75 16.95
C GLY A 248 12.45 -11.88 18.39
N ALA A 249 12.48 -10.76 19.12
CA ALA A 249 12.88 -10.74 20.53
C ALA A 249 11.97 -11.62 21.42
N VAL A 250 10.66 -11.57 21.23
CA VAL A 250 9.71 -12.44 21.95
C VAL A 250 10.00 -13.90 21.65
N SER A 251 10.27 -14.28 20.40
CA SER A 251 10.58 -15.65 20.02
C SER A 251 11.88 -16.18 20.65
N ASP A 252 12.85 -15.31 20.90
CA ASP A 252 14.09 -15.70 21.59
C ASP A 252 13.84 -16.04 23.07
N VAL A 253 12.84 -15.42 23.70
CA VAL A 253 12.51 -15.62 25.12
C VAL A 253 11.52 -16.78 25.34
N VAL A 254 10.39 -16.76 24.60
CA VAL A 254 9.29 -17.72 24.85
C VAL A 254 9.22 -18.85 23.82
N GLY A 255 10.04 -18.78 22.78
CA GLY A 255 10.08 -19.77 21.71
C GLY A 255 9.12 -19.47 20.55
N LEU A 256 9.28 -20.23 19.46
CA LEU A 256 8.59 -20.04 18.19
C LEU A 256 7.06 -20.18 18.30
N THR A 257 6.60 -21.32 18.86
CA THR A 257 5.18 -21.66 18.91
C THR A 257 4.34 -20.66 19.70
N PRO A 258 4.68 -20.31 20.96
CA PRO A 258 3.91 -19.31 21.70
C PRO A 258 3.91 -17.95 21.01
N THR A 259 5.03 -17.54 20.44
CA THR A 259 5.14 -16.24 19.73
C THR A 259 4.16 -16.17 18.54
N LEU A 260 4.11 -17.20 17.69
CA LEU A 260 3.19 -17.23 16.56
C LEU A 260 1.73 -17.31 17.02
N CYS A 261 1.43 -18.05 18.09
CA CYS A 261 0.08 -18.09 18.65
C CYS A 261 -0.38 -16.74 19.18
N VAL A 262 0.48 -16.02 19.92
CA VAL A 262 0.18 -14.67 20.43
C VAL A 262 0.05 -13.69 19.27
N ALA A 263 0.91 -13.77 18.26
CA ALA A 263 0.82 -12.91 17.08
C ALA A 263 -0.46 -13.18 16.27
N ALA A 264 -0.89 -14.45 16.14
CA ALA A 264 -2.15 -14.81 15.52
C ALA A 264 -3.36 -14.26 16.32
N ALA A 265 -3.30 -14.32 17.66
CA ALA A 265 -4.32 -13.69 18.51
C ALA A 265 -4.32 -12.17 18.37
N ALA A 266 -3.15 -11.52 18.30
CA ALA A 266 -3.02 -10.09 18.06
C ALA A 266 -3.62 -9.66 16.70
N MET A 267 -3.62 -10.54 15.70
CA MET A 267 -4.32 -10.30 14.42
C MET A 267 -5.83 -10.11 14.65
N GLY A 268 -6.41 -10.71 15.70
CA GLY A 268 -7.79 -10.54 16.12
C GLY A 268 -8.11 -9.09 16.56
N ILE A 269 -7.12 -8.29 16.96
CA ILE A 269 -7.31 -6.86 17.25
C ILE A 269 -7.82 -6.15 15.99
N GLY A 270 -7.35 -6.52 14.81
CA GLY A 270 -7.85 -6.00 13.53
C GLY A 270 -9.36 -6.22 13.34
N LEU A 271 -9.92 -7.30 13.91
CA LEU A 271 -11.35 -7.60 13.89
C LEU A 271 -12.15 -6.66 14.80
N LEU A 272 -11.61 -6.35 15.97
CA LEU A 272 -12.21 -5.40 16.91
C LEU A 272 -12.19 -3.98 16.34
N LEU A 273 -11.09 -3.60 15.73
CA LEU A 273 -10.94 -2.31 15.06
C LEU A 273 -11.90 -2.13 13.87
N ALA A 274 -12.30 -3.22 13.21
CA ALA A 274 -13.27 -3.16 12.11
C ALA A 274 -14.64 -2.63 12.55
N ARG A 275 -15.02 -2.83 13.80
CA ARG A 275 -16.30 -2.34 14.36
C ARG A 275 -16.29 -0.84 14.60
N SER A 276 -15.19 -0.30 15.11
CA SER A 276 -15.06 1.11 15.48
C SER A 276 -14.51 1.97 14.34
N MET A 277 -13.76 1.36 13.42
CA MET A 277 -13.07 2.04 12.32
C MET A 277 -13.33 1.32 10.99
N PRO A 278 -14.54 1.42 10.41
CA PRO A 278 -14.88 0.72 9.17
C PRO A 278 -14.05 1.25 7.99
N LEU A 279 -13.64 0.34 7.11
CA LEU A 279 -12.96 0.69 5.86
C LEU A 279 -14.01 1.07 4.82
N ARG A 280 -13.96 2.33 4.39
CA ARG A 280 -14.81 2.84 3.32
C ARG A 280 -13.95 3.51 2.25
N MET A 281 -14.43 3.51 1.02
CA MET A 281 -13.92 4.44 0.01
C MET A 281 -14.60 5.78 0.23
N GLY A 282 -13.86 6.87 0.14
CA GLY A 282 -14.43 8.21 0.19
C GLY A 282 -15.50 8.37 -0.89
N ALA A 283 -16.64 8.93 -0.53
CA ALA A 283 -17.65 9.28 -1.51
C ALA A 283 -17.17 10.45 -2.39
N LEU A 284 -17.66 10.54 -3.62
CA LEU A 284 -17.20 11.57 -4.57
C LEU A 284 -17.29 12.98 -3.99
N HIS A 285 -18.32 13.27 -3.20
CA HIS A 285 -18.51 14.58 -2.55
C HIS A 285 -17.53 14.82 -1.38
N GLU A 286 -16.94 13.78 -0.80
CA GLU A 286 -15.93 13.89 0.27
C GLU A 286 -14.53 14.08 -0.30
N VAL A 287 -14.30 13.64 -1.55
CA VAL A 287 -12.98 13.61 -2.20
C VAL A 287 -12.82 14.76 -3.20
N THR A 288 -13.91 15.24 -3.77
CA THR A 288 -13.92 16.42 -4.65
C THR A 288 -13.99 17.70 -3.82
N PRO A 289 -13.17 18.72 -4.15
CA PRO A 289 -13.33 20.03 -3.54
C PRO A 289 -14.78 20.50 -3.74
N ALA A 290 -15.42 20.93 -2.67
CA ALA A 290 -16.70 21.62 -2.79
C ALA A 290 -16.45 22.87 -3.64
N THR A 291 -17.15 23.00 -4.74
CA THR A 291 -17.30 24.28 -5.44
C THR A 291 -18.54 24.94 -4.85
N PRO A 292 -18.37 25.81 -3.82
CA PRO A 292 -19.51 26.38 -3.09
C PRO A 292 -20.28 27.41 -3.89
N TRP A 293 -19.84 27.68 -5.10
CA TRP A 293 -20.48 28.60 -6.04
C TRP A 293 -20.55 27.98 -7.41
N ASP A 294 -21.63 28.23 -8.11
CA ASP A 294 -21.74 28.05 -9.55
C ASP A 294 -20.65 28.91 -10.24
N GLU A 295 -20.24 28.53 -11.45
CA GLU A 295 -19.19 29.22 -12.20
C GLU A 295 -19.36 30.74 -12.05
N LEU A 296 -18.34 31.38 -11.46
CA LEU A 296 -18.32 32.85 -11.37
C LEU A 296 -18.30 33.40 -12.79
N PHE A 297 -19.45 33.90 -13.22
CA PHE A 297 -19.54 34.61 -14.48
C PHE A 297 -18.88 35.97 -14.30
N ILE A 298 -17.63 36.06 -14.73
CA ILE A 298 -16.90 37.34 -14.77
C ILE A 298 -17.10 37.90 -16.16
N GLU A 299 -17.89 38.95 -16.28
CA GLU A 299 -18.18 39.61 -17.58
C GLU A 299 -16.91 40.12 -18.31
N ALA A 300 -15.84 40.42 -17.60
CA ALA A 300 -14.53 40.74 -18.14
C ALA A 300 -13.43 40.33 -17.18
N GLU A 301 -12.40 39.61 -17.64
CA GLU A 301 -11.21 39.36 -16.84
C GLU A 301 -10.59 40.71 -16.46
N PRO A 302 -10.40 41.01 -15.14
CA PRO A 302 -9.73 42.24 -14.73
C PRO A 302 -8.30 42.24 -15.25
N LEU A 303 -7.86 43.35 -15.84
CA LEU A 303 -6.49 43.52 -16.28
C LEU A 303 -5.53 43.26 -15.11
N PRO A 304 -4.38 42.58 -15.33
CA PRO A 304 -3.45 42.22 -14.25
C PRO A 304 -2.94 43.45 -13.44
N GLU A 305 -3.10 44.64 -13.97
CA GLU A 305 -2.69 45.92 -13.39
C GLU A 305 -3.86 46.70 -12.77
N ALA A 306 -5.11 46.22 -12.91
CA ALA A 306 -6.25 46.83 -12.23
C ALA A 306 -6.10 46.60 -10.72
N GLY A 307 -5.94 47.65 -9.96
CA GLY A 307 -5.58 47.71 -8.54
C GLY A 307 -6.32 46.76 -7.59
N PRO A 308 -6.22 46.88 -6.28
CA PRO A 308 -6.67 45.86 -5.33
C PRO A 308 -8.13 45.54 -5.53
N VAL A 309 -8.42 44.24 -5.82
CA VAL A 309 -9.76 43.71 -5.93
C VAL A 309 -10.22 43.26 -4.52
N ALA A 310 -11.28 43.84 -3.99
CA ALA A 310 -11.91 43.37 -2.78
C ALA A 310 -12.85 42.20 -3.12
N VAL A 311 -12.59 41.04 -2.54
CA VAL A 311 -13.51 39.89 -2.63
C VAL A 311 -14.25 39.76 -1.31
N GLU A 312 -15.56 39.98 -1.32
CA GLU A 312 -16.43 39.77 -0.15
C GLU A 312 -17.06 38.39 -0.26
N ILE A 313 -16.77 37.51 0.72
CA ILE A 313 -17.31 36.15 0.75
C ILE A 313 -18.36 36.10 1.87
N GLY A 314 -19.63 36.07 1.50
CA GLY A 314 -20.74 35.87 2.43
C GLY A 314 -21.04 34.38 2.64
N TYR A 315 -20.93 33.88 3.89
CA TYR A 315 -21.35 32.52 4.22
C TYR A 315 -22.80 32.52 4.75
N ARG A 316 -23.68 31.76 4.10
CA ARG A 316 -24.96 31.42 4.70
C ARG A 316 -24.83 30.12 5.46
N ILE A 317 -24.89 30.21 6.80
CA ILE A 317 -24.95 29.02 7.66
C ILE A 317 -26.44 28.73 7.83
N SER A 318 -26.86 27.53 7.37
CA SER A 318 -28.21 27.05 7.69
C SER A 318 -28.27 26.69 9.18
N PRO A 319 -29.34 27.03 9.90
CA PRO A 319 -29.51 26.72 11.31
C PRO A 319 -29.58 25.21 11.58
#